data_f6eb8f2f4271d74e94a972edad4bd53b
#
_entry.id   f6eb8f2f4271d74e94a972edad4bd53b
#
_cell.length_a   1.000
_cell.length_b   1.000
_cell.length_c   1.000
_cell.angle_alpha   90.00
_cell.angle_beta   90.00
_cell.angle_gamma   90.00
#
_symmetry.space_group_name_H-M   'P 1'
#
loop_
_entity.id
_entity.type
_entity.pdbx_description
1 polymer ?
#
loop_
_entity_poly.entity_id
_entity_poly.type
_entity_poly.pdbx_seq_one_letter_code
_entity_poly.pdbx_strand_id
1 'polypeptide(L)'
;MLDAGLSSPIVPYGADQTLFVVIDRRDESTEVPVERSDLEATIRELVAGCFNDPVKVISFNTLEHWMKDISTDVAGEIRARCDIEGIELPDYLSDFVENHS
;
A
#
# COMPACT_ATOMS: atom_id res chain seq x y z
N MET A 1 0.34 -34.22 12.62
CA MET A 1 0.48 -33.19 12.48
C MET A 1 0.58 -32.82 12.36
N LEU A 2 0.70 -33.16 12.56
CA LEU A 2 0.88 -32.14 12.40
C LEU A 2 1.09 -31.74 12.32
N ASP A 3 1.19 -32.04 12.55
CA ASP A 3 1.41 -31.04 12.39
C ASP A 3 1.62 -30.78 12.19
N ALA A 4 1.78 -31.46 12.41
CA ALA A 4 1.98 -30.53 12.16
C ALA A 4 2.01 -30.30 11.85
N GLY A 5 2.16 -30.94 11.99
CA GLY A 5 2.18 -29.98 11.71
C GLY A 5 2.18 -29.89 11.32
N LEU A 6 2.06 -30.34 11.49
CA LEU A 6 1.98 -29.57 11.10
C LEU A 6 1.94 -29.25 10.68
N SER A 7 1.93 -29.62 10.76
CA SER A 7 1.79 -28.63 10.39
C SER A 7 1.51 -28.36 9.91
N SER A 8 1.54 -28.66 9.95
CA SER A 8 1.15 -27.78 9.60
C SER A 8 0.81 -27.60 9.14
N PRO A 9 1.33 -27.80 8.59
CA PRO A 9 0.68 -27.32 8.05
C PRO A 9 -0.07 -26.76 7.87
N ILE A 10 -0.08 -27.18 7.99
CA ILE A 10 -1.05 -26.10 8.22
C ILE A 10 -0.49 -24.84 7.64
N VAL A 11 -1.17 -24.30 6.65
CA VAL A 11 -0.83 -22.95 6.24
C VAL A 11 -1.05 -22.08 7.47
N PRO A 12 -0.01 -21.49 8.05
CA PRO A 12 -0.19 -20.61 9.17
C PRO A 12 -1.16 -19.51 8.80
N TYR A 13 -1.97 -19.10 9.72
CA TYR A 13 -3.03 -18.18 9.46
C TYR A 13 -2.57 -16.92 8.73
N GLY A 14 -1.37 -16.44 8.95
CA GLY A 14 -0.85 -15.26 8.29
C GLY A 14 -0.04 -15.54 7.04
N ALA A 15 0.13 -16.81 6.64
CA ALA A 15 1.02 -17.14 5.54
C ALA A 15 0.46 -16.75 4.17
N ASP A 16 -0.86 -16.82 4.00
CA ASP A 16 -1.51 -16.39 2.76
C ASP A 16 -2.05 -14.97 2.97
N GLN A 17 -1.16 -14.03 2.95
CA GLN A 17 -1.51 -12.65 3.23
C GLN A 17 -0.99 -11.74 2.14
N THR A 18 -1.85 -10.87 1.64
CA THR A 18 -1.44 -9.80 0.74
C THR A 18 -1.02 -8.61 1.57
N LEU A 19 0.18 -8.15 1.34
CA LEU A 19 0.74 -7.00 2.03
C LEU A 19 0.92 -5.85 1.04
N PHE A 20 1.02 -4.64 1.59
CA PHE A 20 1.13 -3.43 0.79
C PHE A 20 2.34 -2.65 1.28
N VAL A 21 3.15 -2.18 0.33
CA VAL A 21 4.34 -1.40 0.66
C VAL A 21 4.22 -0.04 -0.01
N VAL A 22 4.26 1.00 0.80
CA VAL A 22 4.34 2.37 0.30
C VAL A 22 5.82 2.74 0.25
N ILE A 23 6.29 3.12 -0.92
CA ILE A 23 7.65 3.64 -1.05
C ILE A 23 7.56 5.13 -0.77
N ASP A 24 8.15 5.56 0.34
CA ASP A 24 8.03 6.91 0.84
C ASP A 24 9.40 7.60 0.75
N ARG A 25 9.46 8.70 0.00
CA ARG A 25 10.71 9.43 -0.16
C ARG A 25 10.93 10.32 1.05
N ARG A 26 12.07 10.15 1.70
CA ARG A 26 12.43 10.93 2.89
C ARG A 26 13.24 12.15 2.54
N ASP A 27 14.11 12.04 1.53
CA ASP A 27 14.85 13.16 0.98
C ASP A 27 15.18 12.84 -0.48
N GLU A 28 15.98 13.66 -1.14
CA GLU A 28 16.25 13.53 -2.58
C GLU A 28 16.85 12.19 -2.96
N SER A 29 17.55 11.53 -2.06
CA SER A 29 18.25 10.30 -2.38
C SER A 29 17.79 9.10 -1.55
N THR A 30 16.83 9.27 -0.65
CA THR A 30 16.42 8.22 0.27
C THR A 30 14.94 7.90 0.12
N GLU A 31 14.64 6.66 -0.25
CA GLU A 31 13.27 6.12 -0.28
C GLU A 31 13.19 4.97 0.71
N VAL A 32 12.13 4.95 1.50
CA VAL A 32 11.95 3.97 2.56
C VAL A 32 10.67 3.19 2.30
N PRO A 33 10.73 1.84 2.31
CA PRO A 33 9.51 1.04 2.20
C PRO A 33 8.80 1.00 3.55
N VAL A 34 7.48 1.23 3.51
CA VAL A 34 6.64 1.16 4.71
C VAL A 34 5.58 0.11 4.46
N GLU A 35 5.63 -0.98 5.24
CA GLU A 35 4.76 -2.13 5.03
C GLU A 35 3.45 -1.98 5.80
N ARG A 36 2.37 -2.41 5.16
CA ARG A 36 1.03 -2.41 5.76
C ARG A 36 0.30 -3.68 5.38
N SER A 37 -0.64 -4.11 6.21
CA SER A 37 -1.40 -5.32 5.94
C SER A 37 -2.82 -5.06 5.48
N ASP A 38 -3.26 -3.81 5.42
CA ASP A 38 -4.62 -3.44 5.07
C ASP A 38 -4.61 -2.28 4.08
N LEU A 39 -5.16 -2.51 2.89
CA LEU A 39 -5.16 -1.49 1.84
C LEU A 39 -6.02 -0.28 2.24
N GLU A 40 -7.17 -0.53 2.86
CA GLU A 40 -8.05 0.57 3.26
C GLU A 40 -7.35 1.49 4.25
N ALA A 41 -6.68 0.91 5.25
CA ALA A 41 -5.93 1.70 6.21
C ALA A 41 -4.79 2.45 5.53
N THR A 42 -4.11 1.82 4.56
CA THR A 42 -3.03 2.45 3.82
C THR A 42 -3.52 3.68 3.07
N ILE A 43 -4.66 3.57 2.40
CA ILE A 43 -5.22 4.70 1.65
C ILE A 43 -5.62 5.82 2.60
N ARG A 44 -6.23 5.49 3.73
CA ARG A 44 -6.59 6.50 4.74
C ARG A 44 -5.36 7.23 5.25
N GLU A 45 -4.26 6.50 5.46
CA GLU A 45 -3.02 7.12 5.92
C GLU A 45 -2.40 8.02 4.86
N LEU A 46 -2.50 7.62 3.59
CA LEU A 46 -2.04 8.48 2.50
C LEU A 46 -2.80 9.80 2.48
N VAL A 47 -4.12 9.73 2.57
CA VAL A 47 -4.95 10.92 2.55
C VAL A 47 -4.73 11.78 3.80
N ALA A 48 -4.46 11.15 4.93
CA ALA A 48 -4.24 11.85 6.19
C ALA A 48 -2.86 12.51 6.31
N GLY A 49 -1.95 12.23 5.36
CA GLY A 49 -0.62 12.83 5.39
C GLY A 49 0.37 12.12 6.29
N CYS A 50 0.17 10.82 6.53
CA CYS A 50 1.05 10.04 7.38
C CYS A 50 2.38 9.71 6.71
N PHE A 51 2.49 9.91 5.41
CA PHE A 51 3.73 9.67 4.65
C PHE A 51 4.33 11.01 4.22
N ASN A 52 5.65 11.02 4.04
CA ASN A 52 6.34 12.25 3.71
C ASN A 52 6.15 12.64 2.23
N ASP A 53 6.45 11.70 1.34
CA ASP A 53 6.37 11.93 -0.11
C ASP A 53 6.20 10.58 -0.78
N PRO A 54 4.98 10.04 -0.81
CA PRO A 54 4.76 8.70 -1.35
C PRO A 54 5.03 8.67 -2.85
N VAL A 55 5.81 7.69 -3.28
CA VAL A 55 6.25 7.55 -4.67
C VAL A 55 5.45 6.48 -5.38
N LYS A 56 5.23 5.33 -4.74
CA LYS A 56 4.45 4.25 -5.32
C LYS A 56 3.93 3.32 -4.24
N VAL A 57 2.94 2.51 -4.59
CA VAL A 57 2.38 1.50 -3.70
C VAL A 57 2.45 0.16 -4.43
N ILE A 58 2.98 -0.85 -3.75
CA ILE A 58 3.16 -2.19 -4.30
C ILE A 58 2.41 -3.16 -3.42
N SER A 59 1.66 -4.08 -4.03
CA SER A 59 1.07 -5.19 -3.30
C SER A 59 1.88 -6.45 -3.58
N PHE A 60 1.97 -7.34 -2.59
CA PHE A 60 2.62 -8.63 -2.80
C PHE A 60 1.95 -9.67 -1.92
N ASN A 61 2.01 -10.92 -2.39
CA ASN A 61 1.42 -12.03 -1.66
C ASN A 61 2.53 -12.91 -1.12
N THR A 62 2.46 -13.21 0.18
CA THR A 62 3.53 -13.93 0.86
C THR A 62 3.54 -15.42 0.53
N LEU A 63 2.40 -16.00 0.18
CA LEU A 63 2.32 -17.42 -0.15
C LEU A 63 2.56 -17.68 -1.63
N GLU A 64 1.95 -16.87 -2.49
CA GLU A 64 2.01 -17.07 -3.93
C GLU A 64 3.22 -16.40 -4.58
N HIS A 65 3.94 -15.60 -3.83
CA HIS A 65 5.19 -14.97 -4.26
C HIS A 65 5.04 -14.06 -5.48
N TRP A 66 3.94 -13.32 -5.57
CA TRP A 66 3.80 -12.34 -6.64
C TRP A 66 3.86 -10.91 -6.07
N MET A 67 4.25 -10.00 -6.93
CA MET A 67 4.28 -8.57 -6.64
C MET A 67 3.58 -7.81 -7.75
N LYS A 68 2.90 -6.73 -7.40
CA LYS A 68 2.22 -5.90 -8.38
C LYS A 68 2.26 -4.45 -7.94
N ASP A 69 2.63 -3.56 -8.87
CA ASP A 69 2.55 -2.12 -8.62
C ASP A 69 1.08 -1.70 -8.78
N ILE A 70 0.47 -1.25 -7.69
CA ILE A 70 -0.92 -0.83 -7.68
C ILE A 70 -1.07 0.68 -7.55
N SER A 71 0.00 1.42 -7.85
CA SER A 71 -0.01 2.89 -7.69
C SER A 71 -1.13 3.55 -8.47
N THR A 72 -1.40 3.10 -9.70
CA THR A 72 -2.47 3.66 -10.51
C THR A 72 -3.83 3.44 -9.89
N ASP A 73 -4.08 2.23 -9.39
CA ASP A 73 -5.34 1.92 -8.72
C ASP A 73 -5.52 2.75 -7.45
N VAL A 74 -4.43 2.88 -6.68
CA VAL A 74 -4.47 3.67 -5.44
C VAL A 74 -4.68 5.15 -5.76
N ALA A 75 -4.02 5.67 -6.78
CA ALA A 75 -4.20 7.07 -7.20
C ALA A 75 -5.66 7.34 -7.60
N GLY A 76 -6.26 6.41 -8.34
CA GLY A 76 -7.66 6.54 -8.71
C GLY A 76 -8.59 6.53 -7.52
N GLU A 77 -8.30 5.69 -6.53
CA GLU A 77 -9.10 5.61 -5.31
C GLU A 77 -8.99 6.91 -4.50
N ILE A 78 -7.78 7.46 -4.39
CA ILE A 78 -7.58 8.73 -3.68
C ILE A 78 -8.37 9.84 -4.36
N ARG A 79 -8.30 9.93 -5.67
CA ARG A 79 -9.02 10.95 -6.42
C ARG A 79 -10.53 10.81 -6.22
N ALA A 80 -11.04 9.57 -6.26
CA ALA A 80 -12.46 9.32 -6.07
C ALA A 80 -12.92 9.73 -4.67
N ARG A 81 -12.12 9.45 -3.65
CA ARG A 81 -12.46 9.82 -2.28
C ARG A 81 -12.50 11.33 -2.10
N CYS A 82 -11.55 12.03 -2.69
CA CYS A 82 -11.55 13.50 -2.63
C CYS A 82 -12.79 14.07 -3.32
N ASP A 83 -13.18 13.51 -4.46
CA ASP A 83 -14.38 13.96 -5.18
C ASP A 83 -15.64 13.73 -4.35
N ILE A 84 -15.77 12.54 -3.77
CA ILE A 84 -16.95 12.19 -2.99
C ILE A 84 -17.08 13.08 -1.75
N GLU A 85 -15.96 13.38 -1.10
CA GLU A 85 -15.96 14.19 0.11
C GLU A 85 -15.94 15.68 -0.18
N GLY A 86 -15.77 16.05 -1.44
CA GLY A 86 -15.76 17.46 -1.83
C GLY A 86 -14.51 18.20 -1.34
N ILE A 87 -13.40 17.52 -1.18
CA ILE A 87 -12.16 18.14 -0.74
C ILE A 87 -11.17 18.18 -1.88
N GLU A 88 -10.24 19.13 -1.81
CA GLU A 88 -9.17 19.22 -2.79
C GLU A 88 -8.12 18.17 -2.51
N LEU A 89 -7.46 17.70 -3.58
CA LEU A 89 -6.36 16.79 -3.45
C LEU A 89 -5.22 17.48 -2.69
N PRO A 90 -4.75 16.89 -1.58
CA PRO A 90 -3.66 17.51 -0.82
C PRO A 90 -2.38 17.64 -1.66
N ASP A 91 -1.64 18.72 -1.44
CA ASP A 91 -0.42 19.00 -2.20
C ASP A 91 0.59 17.88 -2.10
N TYR A 92 0.72 17.26 -0.93
CA TYR A 92 1.69 16.19 -0.74
C TYR A 92 1.33 14.91 -1.49
N LEU A 93 0.11 14.82 -2.05
CA LEU A 93 -0.31 13.70 -2.88
C LEU A 93 -0.41 14.07 -4.37
N SER A 94 -0.27 15.35 -4.70
CA SER A 94 -0.45 15.79 -6.09
C SER A 94 0.47 15.07 -7.05
N ASP A 95 1.76 14.98 -6.72
CA ASP A 95 2.73 14.33 -7.59
C ASP A 95 2.43 12.84 -7.73
N PHE A 96 2.08 12.19 -6.61
CA PHE A 96 1.76 10.78 -6.64
C PHE A 96 0.57 10.51 -7.56
N VAL A 97 -0.51 11.28 -7.40
CA VAL A 97 -1.73 11.05 -8.17
C VAL A 97 -1.50 11.39 -9.64
N GLU A 98 -0.80 12.49 -9.93
CA GLU A 98 -0.55 12.88 -11.31
C GLU A 98 0.36 11.90 -12.03
N ASN A 99 1.35 11.35 -11.33
CA ASN A 99 2.28 10.41 -11.94
C ASN A 99 1.65 9.05 -12.21
N HIS A 100 0.55 8.73 -11.55
CA HIS A 100 -0.08 7.42 -11.64
C HIS A 100 -1.52 7.44 -12.12
N SER A 101 -1.99 8.56 -12.62
CA SER A 101 -3.39 8.61 -13.13
C SER A 101 -3.47 8.70 -14.64
#